data_26b73fd01f5031341afa2d4dc503bf7c
#
_entry.id   26b73fd01f5031341afa2d4dc503bf7c
#
_cell.length_a   1.000
_cell.length_b   1.000
_cell.length_c   1.000
_cell.angle_alpha   90.00
_cell.angle_beta   90.00
_cell.angle_gamma   90.00
#
_symmetry.space_group_name_H-M   'P 1'
#
loop_
_entity.id
_entity.type
_entity.pdbx_description
1 polymer ?
#
loop_
_entity_poly.entity_id
_entity_poly.type
_entity_poly.pdbx_seq_one_letter_code
_entity_poly.pdbx_strand_id
1 'polypeptide(L)'
;MRTQGKTLVASILAAVILSATASAQQAPSRPPTTPYGAPLGLEAAKKIMAAAEAEAVKNNWAMAIVILDSTGHMVMLHKLDNTQYGSLMAAEDKALSAINYRTP
;
A
#
# COMPACT_ATOMS: atom_id res chain seq x y z
N MET A 1 -59.92 34.29 -55.29
CA MET A 1 -59.93 32.90 -54.89
C MET A 1 -58.67 32.63 -54.17
N ARG A 2 -58.72 32.25 -52.91
CA ARG A 2 -57.62 32.20 -52.00
C ARG A 2 -57.01 30.79 -51.93
N THR A 3 -55.81 30.63 -52.30
CA THR A 3 -55.05 29.41 -52.05
C THR A 3 -54.32 29.57 -50.70
N GLN A 4 -54.77 28.81 -49.75
CA GLN A 4 -54.17 28.72 -48.46
C GLN A 4 -52.90 27.83 -48.55
N GLY A 5 -51.73 28.41 -48.44
CA GLY A 5 -50.51 27.67 -48.28
C GLY A 5 -50.43 27.08 -46.88
N LYS A 6 -50.51 25.77 -46.77
CA LYS A 6 -50.24 25.07 -45.52
C LYS A 6 -48.73 24.91 -45.35
N THR A 7 -48.18 25.69 -44.49
CA THR A 7 -46.79 25.48 -44.03
C THR A 7 -46.74 24.30 -43.12
N LEU A 8 -46.16 23.23 -43.59
CA LEU A 8 -45.78 22.08 -42.77
C LEU A 8 -44.51 22.45 -41.97
N VAL A 9 -44.70 22.68 -40.72
CA VAL A 9 -43.59 22.79 -39.78
C VAL A 9 -43.17 21.37 -39.42
N ALA A 10 -42.08 20.92 -40.03
CA ALA A 10 -41.45 19.67 -39.66
C ALA A 10 -40.63 19.90 -38.39
N SER A 11 -41.17 19.47 -37.26
CA SER A 11 -40.40 19.42 -36.00
C SER A 11 -39.42 18.29 -36.06
N ILE A 12 -38.18 18.62 -36.33
CA ILE A 12 -37.04 17.66 -36.20
C ILE A 12 -36.76 17.51 -34.71
N LEU A 13 -37.23 16.44 -34.12
CA LEU A 13 -36.83 16.03 -32.77
C LEU A 13 -35.44 15.43 -32.89
N ALA A 14 -34.42 16.23 -32.62
CA ALA A 14 -33.06 15.73 -32.45
C ALA A 14 -32.97 14.99 -31.13
N ALA A 15 -33.08 13.68 -31.16
CA ALA A 15 -32.78 12.82 -30.03
C ALA A 15 -31.27 12.83 -29.83
N VAL A 16 -30.79 13.65 -28.93
CA VAL A 16 -29.40 13.57 -28.44
C VAL A 16 -29.30 12.33 -27.58
N ILE A 17 -28.84 11.25 -28.19
CA ILE A 17 -28.42 10.05 -27.44
C ILE A 17 -27.14 10.40 -26.74
N LEU A 18 -27.22 10.75 -25.45
CA LEU A 18 -26.09 10.89 -24.58
C LEU A 18 -25.55 9.48 -24.33
N SER A 19 -24.62 9.04 -25.15
CA SER A 19 -23.84 7.83 -24.89
C SER A 19 -22.94 8.13 -23.72
N ALA A 20 -23.42 7.82 -22.52
CA ALA A 20 -22.58 7.77 -21.34
C ALA A 20 -21.61 6.59 -21.54
N THR A 21 -20.43 6.87 -22.07
CA THR A 21 -19.30 5.96 -22.00
C THR A 21 -18.93 5.88 -20.54
N ALA A 22 -19.43 4.85 -19.86
CA ALA A 22 -18.93 4.46 -18.56
C ALA A 22 -17.47 4.08 -18.76
N SER A 23 -16.56 5.02 -18.48
CA SER A 23 -15.15 4.71 -18.33
C SER A 23 -15.06 3.75 -17.16
N ALA A 24 -14.94 2.46 -17.45
CA ALA A 24 -14.60 1.48 -16.44
C ALA A 24 -13.23 1.92 -15.89
N GLN A 25 -13.24 2.53 -14.69
CA GLN A 25 -12.00 2.77 -13.96
C GLN A 25 -11.38 1.41 -13.72
N GLN A 26 -10.30 1.11 -14.45
CA GLN A 26 -9.47 -0.04 -14.14
C GLN A 26 -9.01 0.12 -12.69
N ALA A 27 -9.37 -0.84 -11.84
CA ALA A 27 -8.82 -0.92 -10.50
C ALA A 27 -7.29 -0.83 -10.64
N PRO A 28 -6.62 -0.02 -9.79
CA PRO A 28 -5.17 0.12 -9.86
C PRO A 28 -4.55 -1.28 -9.87
N SER A 29 -3.76 -1.57 -10.90
CA SER A 29 -3.09 -2.86 -11.01
C SER A 29 -2.22 -3.03 -9.78
N ARG A 30 -2.51 -4.05 -8.97
CA ARG A 30 -1.70 -4.38 -7.81
C ARG A 30 -0.27 -4.60 -8.30
N PRO A 31 0.74 -3.94 -7.74
CA PRO A 31 2.11 -4.19 -8.12
C PRO A 31 2.44 -5.67 -7.94
N PRO A 32 3.29 -6.24 -8.80
CA PRO A 32 3.66 -7.65 -8.68
C PRO A 32 4.21 -7.92 -7.29
N THR A 33 3.73 -8.98 -6.66
CA THR A 33 4.16 -9.34 -5.31
C THR A 33 5.62 -9.80 -5.34
N THR A 34 6.45 -9.19 -4.50
CA THR A 34 7.85 -9.61 -4.32
C THR A 34 7.91 -11.04 -3.79
N PRO A 35 8.74 -11.94 -4.35
CA PRO A 35 8.96 -13.27 -3.77
C PRO A 35 9.50 -13.16 -2.35
N TYR A 36 9.25 -14.18 -1.52
CA TYR A 36 9.74 -14.20 -0.15
C TYR A 36 11.28 -14.29 -0.06
N GLY A 37 11.94 -14.90 -1.02
CA GLY A 37 13.39 -15.07 -1.00
C GLY A 37 13.88 -16.10 0.03
N ALA A 38 15.20 -16.21 0.16
CA ALA A 38 15.84 -17.09 1.15
C ALA A 38 15.72 -16.49 2.56
N PRO A 39 15.67 -17.34 3.62
CA PRO A 39 15.68 -16.87 4.99
C PRO A 39 16.93 -16.04 5.30
N LEU A 40 16.75 -14.96 6.03
CA LEU A 40 17.83 -14.07 6.46
C LEU A 40 18.67 -14.76 7.56
N GLY A 41 19.98 -14.84 7.35
CA GLY A 41 20.90 -15.36 8.35
C GLY A 41 21.23 -14.34 9.45
N LEU A 42 21.72 -14.84 10.59
CA LEU A 42 22.02 -14.02 11.77
C LEU A 42 23.06 -12.91 11.50
N GLU A 43 24.08 -13.18 10.72
CA GLU A 43 25.13 -12.18 10.44
C GLU A 43 24.59 -11.00 9.60
N ALA A 44 23.69 -11.26 8.66
CA ALA A 44 22.99 -10.21 7.93
C ALA A 44 22.04 -9.44 8.85
N ALA A 45 21.30 -10.13 9.71
CA ALA A 45 20.41 -9.51 10.70
C ALA A 45 21.16 -8.58 11.66
N LYS A 46 22.33 -8.96 12.12
CA LYS A 46 23.19 -8.10 12.97
C LYS A 46 23.56 -6.78 12.28
N LYS A 47 23.90 -6.84 11.00
CA LYS A 47 24.25 -5.63 10.21
C LYS A 47 23.03 -4.72 10.04
N ILE A 48 21.87 -5.29 9.75
CA ILE A 48 20.61 -4.55 9.62
C ILE A 48 20.24 -3.92 10.96
N MET A 49 20.32 -4.67 12.05
CA MET A 49 20.03 -4.17 13.39
C MET A 49 20.94 -3.01 13.77
N ALA A 50 22.23 -3.13 13.54
CA ALA A 50 23.19 -2.07 13.84
C ALA A 50 22.88 -0.77 13.08
N ALA A 51 22.50 -0.86 11.80
CA ALA A 51 22.13 0.28 11.00
C ALA A 51 20.81 0.92 11.49
N ALA A 52 19.82 0.11 11.84
CA ALA A 52 18.54 0.59 12.37
C ALA A 52 18.70 1.28 13.73
N GLU A 53 19.52 0.70 14.62
CA GLU A 53 19.84 1.32 15.92
C GLU A 53 20.58 2.66 15.75
N ALA A 54 21.56 2.71 14.86
CA ALA A 54 22.30 3.95 14.60
C ALA A 54 21.35 5.07 14.13
N GLU A 55 20.41 4.75 13.27
CA GLU A 55 19.40 5.73 12.81
C GLU A 55 18.44 6.14 13.94
N ALA A 56 18.00 5.20 14.76
CA ALA A 56 17.14 5.48 15.91
C ALA A 56 17.85 6.40 16.93
N VAL A 57 19.10 6.11 17.23
CA VAL A 57 19.91 6.94 18.16
C VAL A 57 20.14 8.34 17.59
N LYS A 58 20.48 8.45 16.32
CA LYS A 58 20.66 9.74 15.62
C LYS A 58 19.42 10.63 15.71
N ASN A 59 18.24 10.05 15.62
CA ASN A 59 16.97 10.78 15.68
C ASN A 59 16.37 10.83 17.08
N ASN A 60 17.05 10.30 18.09
CA ASN A 60 16.58 10.24 19.47
C ASN A 60 15.22 9.51 19.61
N TRP A 61 15.05 8.41 18.88
CA TRP A 61 13.86 7.57 18.93
C TRP A 61 14.00 6.42 19.91
N ALA A 62 13.15 6.40 20.94
CA ALA A 62 13.02 5.27 21.84
C ALA A 62 12.06 4.24 21.21
N MET A 63 12.59 3.14 20.69
CA MET A 63 11.82 2.18 19.91
C MET A 63 12.29 0.73 20.11
N ALA A 64 11.41 -0.21 19.74
CA ALA A 64 11.76 -1.61 19.57
C ALA A 64 11.99 -1.90 18.09
N ILE A 65 12.99 -2.70 17.78
CA ILE A 65 13.35 -3.12 16.42
C ILE A 65 13.26 -4.64 16.36
N VAL A 66 12.47 -5.16 15.44
CA VAL A 66 12.28 -6.60 15.22
C VAL A 66 12.74 -6.94 13.81
N ILE A 67 13.50 -8.01 13.68
CA ILE A 67 13.91 -8.60 12.41
C ILE A 67 13.34 -10.02 12.35
N LEU A 68 12.49 -10.25 11.34
CA LEU A 68 12.01 -11.58 10.97
C LEU A 68 12.72 -12.05 9.71
N ASP A 69 12.88 -13.35 9.55
CA ASP A 69 13.30 -13.93 8.28
C ASP A 69 12.12 -14.10 7.31
N SER A 70 12.39 -14.59 6.10
CA SER A 70 11.36 -14.79 5.07
C SER A 70 10.31 -15.86 5.42
N THR A 71 10.53 -16.65 6.46
CA THR A 71 9.58 -17.65 6.98
C THR A 71 8.69 -17.10 8.09
N GLY A 72 8.89 -15.84 8.48
CA GLY A 72 8.14 -15.18 9.54
C GLY A 72 8.67 -15.46 10.95
N HIS A 73 9.83 -16.10 11.08
CA HIS A 73 10.44 -16.35 12.38
C HIS A 73 11.35 -15.21 12.82
N MET A 74 11.35 -14.94 14.11
CA MET A 74 12.19 -13.88 14.69
C MET A 74 13.66 -14.29 14.68
N VAL A 75 14.49 -13.42 14.11
CA VAL A 75 15.95 -13.55 14.13
C VAL A 75 16.56 -12.69 15.22
N MET A 76 16.10 -11.44 15.35
CA MET A 76 16.58 -10.49 16.36
C MET A 76 15.46 -9.56 16.84
N LEU A 77 15.54 -9.19 18.10
CA LEU A 77 14.73 -8.12 18.69
C LEU A 77 15.61 -7.29 19.61
N HIS A 78 15.65 -5.98 19.37
CA HIS A 78 16.28 -5.04 20.31
C HIS A 78 15.26 -4.03 20.79
N LYS A 79 15.21 -3.87 22.10
CA LYS A 79 14.43 -2.82 22.76
C LYS A 79 15.41 -1.74 23.22
N LEU A 80 15.34 -0.56 22.60
CA LEU A 80 16.16 0.57 23.03
C LEU A 80 15.70 1.12 24.38
N ASP A 81 16.59 1.82 25.06
CA ASP A 81 16.25 2.41 26.37
C ASP A 81 15.06 3.37 26.27
N ASN A 82 14.26 3.42 27.30
CA ASN A 82 13.07 4.25 27.40
C ASN A 82 11.95 3.91 26.39
N THR A 83 12.05 2.79 25.69
CA THR A 83 10.97 2.34 24.78
C THR A 83 9.73 1.98 25.58
N GLN A 84 8.57 2.44 25.11
CA GLN A 84 7.28 2.10 25.70
C GLN A 84 7.06 0.59 25.66
N TYR A 85 6.46 0.02 26.71
CA TYR A 85 6.26 -1.44 26.81
C TYR A 85 5.42 -2.01 25.68
N GLY A 86 4.37 -1.30 25.26
CA GLY A 86 3.54 -1.70 24.12
C GLY A 86 4.26 -1.71 22.77
N SER A 87 5.41 -1.05 22.65
CA SER A 87 6.17 -1.01 21.41
C SER A 87 6.75 -2.37 21.01
N LEU A 88 6.99 -3.27 21.95
CA LEU A 88 7.47 -4.64 21.66
C LEU A 88 6.45 -5.40 20.82
N MET A 89 5.22 -5.49 21.30
CA MET A 89 4.12 -6.16 20.58
C MET A 89 3.86 -5.47 19.22
N ALA A 90 3.81 -4.15 19.22
CA ALA A 90 3.58 -3.40 18.00
C ALA A 90 4.69 -3.60 16.95
N ALA A 91 5.94 -3.73 17.36
CA ALA A 91 7.08 -4.00 16.46
C ALA A 91 6.98 -5.42 15.87
N GLU A 92 6.64 -6.42 16.67
CA GLU A 92 6.43 -7.80 16.22
C GLU A 92 5.27 -7.89 15.22
N ASP A 93 4.12 -7.29 15.55
CA ASP A 93 2.94 -7.28 14.67
C ASP A 93 3.22 -6.58 13.33
N LYS A 94 3.94 -5.47 13.35
CA LYS A 94 4.35 -4.76 12.13
C LYS A 94 5.30 -5.59 11.28
N ALA A 95 6.30 -6.22 11.89
CA ALA A 95 7.23 -7.07 11.18
C ALA A 95 6.52 -8.29 10.57
N LEU A 96 5.62 -8.91 11.32
CA LEU A 96 4.80 -10.02 10.82
C LEU A 96 3.88 -9.59 9.68
N SER A 97 3.28 -8.42 9.79
CA SER A 97 2.45 -7.84 8.73
C SER A 97 3.29 -7.60 7.46
N ALA A 98 4.48 -7.03 7.60
CA ALA A 98 5.37 -6.77 6.47
C ALA A 98 5.72 -8.05 5.71
N ILE A 99 6.06 -9.13 6.41
CA ILE A 99 6.38 -10.40 5.77
C ILE A 99 5.15 -11.10 5.18
N ASN A 100 4.02 -11.08 5.87
CA ASN A 100 2.80 -11.74 5.41
C ASN A 100 2.26 -11.10 4.13
N TYR A 101 2.32 -9.78 4.04
CA TYR A 101 1.81 -9.04 2.88
C TYR A 101 2.90 -8.63 1.89
N ARG A 102 4.18 -8.83 2.22
CA ARG A 102 5.34 -8.46 1.40
C ARG A 102 5.34 -6.98 1.01
N THR A 103 4.95 -6.14 1.93
CA THR A 103 4.88 -4.69 1.80
C THR A 103 5.52 -4.05 3.02
N PRO A 104 6.15 -2.89 2.86
CA PRO A 104 6.65 -2.11 3.98
C PRO A 104 5.51 -1.56 4.86
#